data_1b44f0e6cb80ac4a6377cab93c579057
#
_entry.id   1b44f0e6cb80ac4a6377cab93c579057
#
_cell.length_a   1.000
_cell.length_b   1.000
_cell.length_c   1.000
_cell.angle_alpha   90.00
_cell.angle_beta   90.00
_cell.angle_gamma   90.00
#
_symmetry.space_group_name_H-M   'P 1'
#
loop_
_entity.id
_entity.type
_entity.pdbx_description
1 polymer ?
#
loop_
_entity_poly.entity_id
_entity_poly.type
_entity_poly.pdbx_seq_one_letter_code
_entity_poly.pdbx_strand_id
1 'polypeptide(L)'
;MPRRLAYLFERFPAFTKTFCAREVAELYRQKLRVPVFSIRKPNDERPLNISLDGVDIRYLPDSNSLRFKMLTRIAARRFSHISNPKEDPRDKHRFYEAIHLGPRLEKEGITAIHAHFAGLAARTAWWIKRLFGIPYSFTGHANDIFVERPDQRLPLKQLIKDAEFVATETDFSTDYLQSKFPESANKIHRVYNGLNLDPFRMANPAAGSLEIISIGRLIPKKGFELLVNACNVLMSRGLQLHCRIVGSGPEHVPLRQLIDRLGLGKFIELTGPKAQPEIVDLLAQSNLFVFPAVEDGSGDRDNLPTVIIEAMASGLPVVATGLGGIGEIVTHQANGLIVPEGDVDALAAAIGFLAEHAELRKSYGQNGLAVVKEKFRVETTVAGLILLFRQYFGE
;
A
#
# COMPACT_ATOMS: atom_id res chain seq x y z
N MET A 1 -1.82 -11.53 -32.05
CA MET A 1 -1.28 -12.42 -31.01
C MET A 1 -1.62 -11.81 -29.66
N PRO A 2 -2.02 -12.58 -28.66
CA PRO A 2 -2.24 -12.03 -27.33
C PRO A 2 -0.95 -11.36 -26.83
N ARG A 3 -1.07 -10.22 -26.20
CA ARG A 3 0.09 -9.50 -25.65
C ARG A 3 0.62 -10.25 -24.43
N ARG A 4 1.93 -10.46 -24.36
CA ARG A 4 2.57 -11.09 -23.21
C ARG A 4 3.00 -10.02 -22.21
N LEU A 5 2.34 -10.00 -21.04
CA LEU A 5 2.56 -9.02 -19.99
C LEU A 5 3.79 -9.38 -19.14
N ALA A 6 4.52 -8.36 -18.67
CA ALA A 6 5.51 -8.45 -17.59
C ALA A 6 5.21 -7.44 -16.49
N TYR A 7 5.56 -7.78 -15.24
CA TYR A 7 5.52 -6.86 -14.11
C TYR A 7 6.86 -6.19 -13.87
N LEU A 8 6.84 -4.92 -13.49
CA LEU A 8 8.04 -4.15 -13.16
C LEU A 8 7.88 -3.46 -11.82
N PHE A 9 8.78 -3.78 -10.88
CA PHE A 9 8.86 -3.17 -9.56
C PHE A 9 10.18 -2.44 -9.36
N GLU A 10 10.18 -1.41 -8.50
CA GLU A 10 11.44 -0.87 -7.98
C GLU A 10 12.18 -1.93 -7.17
N ARG A 11 11.46 -2.60 -6.26
CA ARG A 11 11.98 -3.62 -5.34
C ARG A 11 10.89 -4.64 -5.06
N PHE A 12 11.17 -5.89 -5.38
CA PHE A 12 10.24 -7.00 -5.15
C PHE A 12 11.01 -8.29 -4.82
N PRO A 13 10.53 -9.08 -3.84
CA PRO A 13 9.46 -8.75 -2.92
C PRO A 13 9.91 -7.71 -1.88
N ALA A 14 8.97 -7.09 -1.15
CA ALA A 14 9.28 -6.13 -0.10
C ALA A 14 8.32 -6.30 1.09
N PHE A 15 8.88 -6.41 2.30
CA PHE A 15 8.14 -6.65 3.53
C PHE A 15 7.05 -5.59 3.81
N THR A 16 7.33 -4.32 3.50
CA THR A 16 6.36 -3.22 3.70
C THR A 16 5.34 -3.06 2.57
N LYS A 17 5.40 -3.89 1.54
CA LYS A 17 4.55 -3.85 0.34
C LYS A 17 3.95 -5.23 0.07
N THR A 18 3.40 -5.85 1.10
CA THR A 18 2.84 -7.22 1.04
C THR A 18 1.69 -7.35 0.03
N PHE A 19 0.95 -6.28 -0.21
CA PHE A 19 -0.12 -6.25 -1.21
C PHE A 19 0.38 -6.54 -2.63
N CYS A 20 1.59 -6.06 -3.01
CA CYS A 20 2.19 -6.40 -4.30
C CYS A 20 2.49 -7.92 -4.41
N ALA A 21 2.98 -8.52 -3.33
CA ALA A 21 3.26 -9.96 -3.32
C ALA A 21 1.97 -10.79 -3.38
N ARG A 22 0.91 -10.35 -2.66
CA ARG A 22 -0.42 -10.97 -2.74
C ARG A 22 -1.01 -10.91 -4.14
N GLU A 23 -0.93 -9.76 -4.80
CA GLU A 23 -1.41 -9.57 -6.16
C GLU A 23 -0.69 -10.51 -7.13
N VAL A 24 0.66 -10.53 -7.10
CA VAL A 24 1.45 -11.43 -7.98
C VAL A 24 1.14 -12.89 -7.71
N ALA A 25 1.08 -13.33 -6.44
CA ALA A 25 0.74 -14.70 -6.08
C ALA A 25 -0.64 -15.09 -6.63
N GLU A 26 -1.62 -14.19 -6.53
CA GLU A 26 -2.98 -14.42 -6.99
C GLU A 26 -3.07 -14.46 -8.53
N LEU A 27 -2.33 -13.63 -9.26
CA LEU A 27 -2.21 -13.73 -10.72
C LEU A 27 -1.76 -15.12 -11.14
N TYR A 28 -0.71 -15.67 -10.46
CA TYR A 28 -0.24 -17.02 -10.72
C TYR A 28 -1.27 -18.09 -10.39
N ARG A 29 -2.01 -17.93 -9.30
CA ARG A 29 -3.12 -18.81 -8.92
C ARG A 29 -4.24 -18.80 -9.97
N GLN A 30 -4.54 -17.64 -10.55
CA GLN A 30 -5.49 -17.47 -11.65
C GLN A 30 -4.90 -17.83 -13.02
N LYS A 31 -3.73 -18.49 -13.05
CA LYS A 31 -3.04 -18.99 -14.26
C LYS A 31 -2.51 -17.90 -15.19
N LEU A 32 -2.46 -16.65 -14.78
CA LEU A 32 -1.78 -15.58 -15.50
C LEU A 32 -0.31 -15.50 -15.02
N ARG A 33 0.55 -16.27 -15.69
CA ARG A 33 1.98 -16.35 -15.35
C ARG A 33 2.76 -15.22 -16.02
N VAL A 34 3.03 -14.16 -15.26
CA VAL A 34 3.77 -12.99 -15.71
C VAL A 34 5.19 -13.00 -15.14
N PRO A 35 6.25 -12.82 -15.94
CA PRO A 35 7.58 -12.61 -15.39
C PRO A 35 7.63 -11.30 -14.61
N VAL A 36 8.25 -11.34 -13.45
CA VAL A 36 8.39 -10.20 -12.53
C VAL A 36 9.82 -9.69 -12.60
N PHE A 37 9.98 -8.44 -13.04
CA PHE A 37 11.27 -7.75 -13.05
C PHE A 37 11.35 -6.80 -11.86
N SER A 38 12.46 -6.85 -11.14
CA SER A 38 12.76 -5.95 -10.03
C SER A 38 14.04 -5.18 -10.30
N ILE A 39 13.95 -3.84 -10.26
CA ILE A 39 15.09 -2.97 -10.52
C ILE A 39 16.17 -3.16 -9.46
N ARG A 40 15.75 -3.36 -8.21
CA ARG A 40 16.63 -3.55 -7.06
C ARG A 40 16.32 -4.86 -6.35
N LYS A 41 17.32 -5.45 -5.72
CA LYS A 41 17.11 -6.60 -4.84
C LYS A 41 16.38 -6.21 -3.55
N PRO A 42 15.70 -7.15 -2.89
CA PRO A 42 15.19 -6.92 -1.53
C PRO A 42 16.31 -6.42 -0.60
N ASN A 43 15.94 -5.54 0.32
CA ASN A 43 16.84 -5.03 1.36
C ASN A 43 16.38 -5.44 2.76
N ASP A 44 15.37 -6.29 2.85
CA ASP A 44 14.76 -6.79 4.08
C ASP A 44 14.60 -8.30 3.94
N GLU A 45 15.20 -9.05 4.85
CA GLU A 45 15.21 -10.52 4.84
C GLU A 45 14.05 -11.12 5.66
N ARG A 46 13.19 -10.27 6.25
CA ARG A 46 12.03 -10.76 7.00
C ARG A 46 11.09 -11.57 6.09
N PRO A 47 10.57 -12.70 6.57
CA PRO A 47 9.67 -13.54 5.78
C PRO A 47 8.36 -12.81 5.48
N LEU A 48 7.90 -12.91 4.24
CA LEU A 48 6.65 -12.30 3.80
C LEU A 48 5.39 -13.08 4.22
N ASN A 49 5.54 -14.35 4.60
CA ASN A 49 4.44 -15.31 4.82
C ASN A 49 3.42 -15.39 3.67
N ILE A 50 3.88 -15.09 2.46
CA ILE A 50 3.14 -15.21 1.21
C ILE A 50 3.97 -16.11 0.31
N SER A 51 3.41 -17.25 -0.12
CA SER A 51 4.12 -18.11 -1.06
C SER A 51 4.21 -17.43 -2.42
N LEU A 52 5.44 -17.32 -2.90
CA LEU A 52 5.77 -16.89 -4.26
C LEU A 52 6.34 -18.06 -5.08
N ASP A 53 5.96 -19.30 -4.70
CA ASP A 53 6.44 -20.51 -5.37
C ASP A 53 6.07 -20.52 -6.85
N GLY A 54 7.05 -20.78 -7.69
CA GLY A 54 6.89 -20.78 -9.13
C GLY A 54 6.80 -19.40 -9.79
N VAL A 55 6.87 -18.30 -9.01
CA VAL A 55 6.94 -16.94 -9.58
C VAL A 55 8.34 -16.70 -10.14
N ASP A 56 8.38 -16.33 -11.43
CA ASP A 56 9.62 -16.02 -12.16
C ASP A 56 10.07 -14.59 -11.80
N ILE A 57 10.89 -14.45 -10.74
CA ILE A 57 11.41 -13.16 -10.27
C ILE A 57 12.82 -12.94 -10.80
N ARG A 58 13.05 -11.81 -11.44
CA ARG A 58 14.31 -11.46 -12.12
C ARG A 58 14.80 -10.09 -11.67
N TYR A 59 16.04 -10.03 -11.23
CA TYR A 59 16.67 -8.79 -10.77
C TYR A 59 17.52 -8.17 -11.86
N LEU A 60 17.43 -6.84 -11.99
CA LEU A 60 18.37 -6.09 -12.80
C LEU A 60 19.74 -6.06 -12.12
N PRO A 61 20.85 -5.99 -12.89
CA PRO A 61 22.16 -5.73 -12.32
C PRO A 61 22.19 -4.37 -11.61
N ASP A 62 23.07 -4.24 -10.61
CA ASP A 62 23.26 -2.94 -9.95
C ASP A 62 23.64 -1.87 -10.96
N SER A 63 22.78 -0.85 -11.08
CA SER A 63 22.95 0.28 -12.00
C SER A 63 24.19 1.15 -11.67
N ASN A 64 24.77 1.00 -10.48
CA ASN A 64 26.00 1.68 -10.08
C ASN A 64 27.27 0.91 -10.49
N SER A 65 27.15 -0.37 -10.86
CA SER A 65 28.31 -1.17 -11.26
C SER A 65 28.97 -0.65 -12.53
N LEU A 66 30.30 -0.70 -12.60
CA LEU A 66 31.07 -0.28 -13.79
C LEU A 66 30.66 -1.07 -15.04
N ARG A 67 30.43 -2.37 -14.90
CA ARG A 67 29.99 -3.23 -15.99
C ARG A 67 28.64 -2.79 -16.57
N PHE A 68 27.65 -2.51 -15.72
CA PHE A 68 26.36 -2.00 -16.16
C PHE A 68 26.50 -0.67 -16.89
N LYS A 69 27.23 0.29 -16.31
CA LYS A 69 27.46 1.62 -16.90
C LYS A 69 28.17 1.55 -18.25
N MET A 70 29.15 0.66 -18.39
CA MET A 70 29.87 0.48 -19.66
C MET A 70 28.98 -0.10 -20.76
N LEU A 71 28.29 -1.22 -20.47
CA LEU A 71 27.43 -1.90 -21.44
C LEU A 71 26.27 -0.99 -21.90
N THR A 72 25.62 -0.33 -20.93
CA THR A 72 24.49 0.54 -21.26
C THR A 72 24.91 1.82 -22.00
N ARG A 73 26.10 2.38 -21.73
CA ARG A 73 26.64 3.53 -22.48
C ARG A 73 26.92 3.18 -23.96
N ILE A 74 27.43 1.99 -24.23
CA ILE A 74 27.65 1.53 -25.62
C ILE A 74 26.31 1.38 -26.31
N ALA A 75 25.34 0.69 -25.68
CA ALA A 75 24.01 0.48 -26.24
C ALA A 75 23.23 1.80 -26.41
N ALA A 76 23.44 2.78 -25.53
CA ALA A 76 22.79 4.10 -25.55
C ALA A 76 23.11 4.90 -26.82
N ARG A 77 24.25 4.64 -27.48
CA ARG A 77 24.60 5.31 -28.75
C ARG A 77 23.54 5.10 -29.84
N ARG A 78 22.86 3.93 -29.81
CA ARG A 78 21.77 3.60 -30.74
C ARG A 78 20.57 4.54 -30.59
N PHE A 79 20.38 5.13 -29.43
CA PHE A 79 19.21 5.96 -29.05
C PHE A 79 19.55 7.46 -28.90
N SER A 80 20.73 7.89 -29.35
CA SER A 80 21.18 9.29 -29.20
C SER A 80 20.27 10.32 -29.86
N HIS A 81 19.48 9.91 -30.86
CA HIS A 81 18.50 10.74 -31.56
C HIS A 81 17.16 10.92 -30.84
N ILE A 82 16.87 10.07 -29.83
CA ILE A 82 15.57 10.10 -29.15
C ILE A 82 15.59 11.02 -27.91
N SER A 83 16.71 11.10 -27.21
CA SER A 83 16.83 11.89 -25.99
C SER A 83 18.28 12.13 -25.59
N ASN A 84 18.52 13.29 -24.94
CA ASN A 84 19.77 13.55 -24.26
C ASN A 84 19.58 13.34 -22.73
N PRO A 85 19.85 12.14 -22.18
CA PRO A 85 19.68 11.86 -20.75
C PRO A 85 20.67 12.64 -19.86
N LYS A 86 21.56 13.43 -20.46
CA LYS A 86 22.50 14.30 -19.72
C LYS A 86 21.80 15.45 -18.99
N GLU A 87 20.56 15.75 -19.37
CA GLU A 87 19.83 16.89 -18.83
C GLU A 87 19.19 16.64 -17.47
N ASP A 88 18.88 15.37 -17.09
CA ASP A 88 18.47 15.00 -15.74
C ASP A 88 19.24 13.79 -15.22
N PRO A 89 20.12 13.94 -14.22
CA PRO A 89 20.87 12.85 -13.62
C PRO A 89 19.98 11.75 -13.03
N ARG A 90 18.76 12.10 -12.58
CA ARG A 90 17.83 11.16 -11.94
C ARG A 90 17.13 10.26 -12.97
N ASP A 91 16.72 10.82 -14.12
CA ASP A 91 16.17 10.04 -15.22
C ASP A 91 17.23 9.26 -15.99
N LYS A 92 18.49 9.67 -15.92
CA LYS A 92 19.60 8.95 -16.54
C LYS A 92 19.68 7.48 -16.12
N HIS A 93 19.46 7.18 -14.85
CA HIS A 93 19.42 5.79 -14.38
C HIS A 93 18.25 5.03 -14.99
N ARG A 94 17.06 5.63 -15.07
CA ARG A 94 15.86 5.03 -15.68
C ARG A 94 16.04 4.74 -17.15
N PHE A 95 16.66 5.66 -17.86
CA PHE A 95 17.03 5.49 -19.26
C PHE A 95 17.98 4.29 -19.47
N TYR A 96 19.04 4.16 -18.64
CA TYR A 96 19.96 3.03 -18.75
C TYR A 96 19.34 1.70 -18.33
N GLU A 97 18.46 1.70 -17.33
CA GLU A 97 17.70 0.51 -16.96
C GLU A 97 16.79 0.06 -18.11
N ALA A 98 16.12 0.99 -18.78
CA ALA A 98 15.31 0.71 -19.97
C ALA A 98 16.15 0.13 -21.11
N ILE A 99 17.34 0.70 -21.38
CA ILE A 99 18.27 0.17 -22.39
C ILE A 99 18.72 -1.25 -22.06
N HIS A 100 18.92 -1.57 -20.79
CA HIS A 100 19.29 -2.90 -20.36
C HIS A 100 18.13 -3.90 -20.47
N LEU A 101 16.93 -3.47 -20.11
CA LEU A 101 15.76 -4.35 -19.99
C LEU A 101 15.06 -4.55 -21.33
N GLY A 102 14.95 -3.50 -22.17
CA GLY A 102 14.19 -3.52 -23.43
C GLY A 102 14.54 -4.66 -24.38
N PRO A 103 15.83 -4.87 -24.75
CA PRO A 103 16.21 -5.98 -25.63
C PRO A 103 15.88 -7.35 -25.05
N ARG A 104 15.90 -7.50 -23.74
CA ARG A 104 15.50 -8.73 -23.07
C ARG A 104 14.00 -8.99 -23.18
N LEU A 105 13.20 -7.93 -22.98
CA LEU A 105 11.74 -8.01 -23.12
C LEU A 105 11.36 -8.39 -24.56
N GLU A 106 11.98 -7.75 -25.57
CA GLU A 106 11.75 -8.09 -26.98
C GLU A 106 12.10 -9.55 -27.29
N LYS A 107 13.29 -10.02 -26.83
CA LYS A 107 13.73 -11.41 -27.02
C LYS A 107 12.77 -12.43 -26.39
N GLU A 108 12.16 -12.08 -25.27
CA GLU A 108 11.21 -12.94 -24.55
C GLU A 108 9.77 -12.79 -25.06
N GLY A 109 9.54 -11.94 -26.08
CA GLY A 109 8.23 -11.68 -26.66
C GLY A 109 7.29 -10.94 -25.70
N ILE A 110 7.83 -10.18 -24.73
CA ILE A 110 7.03 -9.32 -23.85
C ILE A 110 6.56 -8.11 -24.66
N THR A 111 5.27 -7.87 -24.67
CA THR A 111 4.62 -6.83 -25.47
C THR A 111 3.84 -5.82 -24.64
N ALA A 112 3.82 -5.96 -23.32
CA ALA A 112 3.22 -5.01 -22.39
C ALA A 112 3.91 -5.07 -21.02
N ILE A 113 3.90 -3.96 -20.27
CA ILE A 113 4.46 -3.87 -18.92
C ILE A 113 3.40 -3.29 -17.98
N HIS A 114 3.24 -3.91 -16.80
CA HIS A 114 2.55 -3.29 -15.68
C HIS A 114 3.56 -2.95 -14.59
N ALA A 115 3.60 -1.67 -14.18
CA ALA A 115 4.52 -1.20 -13.16
C ALA A 115 3.78 -0.88 -11.86
N HIS A 116 4.38 -1.14 -10.71
CA HIS A 116 3.87 -0.64 -9.43
C HIS A 116 4.64 0.59 -8.98
N PHE A 117 3.89 1.60 -8.52
CA PHE A 117 4.34 2.94 -8.14
C PHE A 117 4.73 3.82 -9.34
N ALA A 118 4.28 5.07 -9.33
CA ALA A 118 4.62 6.09 -10.33
C ALA A 118 6.08 6.60 -10.19
N GLY A 119 6.85 6.02 -9.27
CA GLY A 119 8.26 6.28 -9.04
C GLY A 119 9.18 5.63 -10.09
N LEU A 120 10.17 4.87 -9.60
CA LEU A 120 11.22 4.29 -10.46
C LEU A 120 10.68 3.31 -11.49
N ALA A 121 9.75 2.46 -11.11
CA ALA A 121 9.24 1.41 -12.00
C ALA A 121 8.46 2.00 -13.20
N ALA A 122 7.47 2.84 -12.97
CA ALA A 122 6.70 3.45 -14.05
C ALA A 122 7.57 4.35 -14.94
N ARG A 123 8.56 5.06 -14.39
CA ARG A 123 9.51 5.87 -15.16
C ARG A 123 10.42 5.01 -16.05
N THR A 124 10.88 3.87 -15.55
CA THR A 124 11.65 2.92 -16.37
C THR A 124 10.75 2.34 -17.47
N ALA A 125 9.49 1.99 -17.17
CA ALA A 125 8.52 1.51 -18.17
C ALA A 125 8.22 2.57 -19.23
N TRP A 126 8.09 3.85 -18.84
CA TRP A 126 7.93 4.96 -19.77
C TRP A 126 9.12 5.09 -20.74
N TRP A 127 10.37 4.96 -20.27
CA TRP A 127 11.54 4.92 -21.13
C TRP A 127 11.55 3.71 -22.04
N ILE A 128 11.11 2.53 -21.57
CA ILE A 128 10.99 1.33 -22.40
C ILE A 128 9.98 1.58 -23.53
N LYS A 129 8.83 2.18 -23.26
CA LYS A 129 7.86 2.57 -24.30
C LYS A 129 8.48 3.48 -25.36
N ARG A 130 9.23 4.50 -24.93
CA ARG A 130 9.89 5.44 -25.86
C ARG A 130 10.99 4.84 -26.70
N LEU A 131 11.75 3.89 -26.17
CA LEU A 131 12.93 3.31 -26.85
C LEU A 131 12.60 2.05 -27.66
N PHE A 132 11.62 1.26 -27.22
CA PHE A 132 11.31 -0.06 -27.76
C PHE A 132 9.85 -0.22 -28.19
N GLY A 133 9.00 0.80 -28.00
CA GLY A 133 7.60 0.76 -28.39
C GLY A 133 6.72 -0.15 -27.51
N ILE A 134 7.23 -0.71 -26.43
CA ILE A 134 6.47 -1.60 -25.52
C ILE A 134 5.56 -0.74 -24.63
N PRO A 135 4.22 -0.82 -24.77
CA PRO A 135 3.28 -0.05 -23.97
C PRO A 135 3.32 -0.45 -22.50
N TYR A 136 2.87 0.46 -21.63
CA TYR A 136 2.82 0.21 -20.20
C TYR A 136 1.56 0.75 -19.55
N SER A 137 1.23 0.17 -18.39
CA SER A 137 0.30 0.66 -17.40
C SER A 137 0.99 0.71 -16.03
N PHE A 138 0.38 1.35 -15.06
CA PHE A 138 0.90 1.32 -13.69
C PHE A 138 -0.19 1.46 -12.64
N THR A 139 0.08 0.93 -11.44
CA THR A 139 -0.69 1.22 -10.23
C THR A 139 -0.01 2.33 -9.45
N GLY A 140 -0.72 3.45 -9.25
CA GLY A 140 -0.30 4.58 -8.42
C GLY A 140 -0.75 4.40 -6.98
N HIS A 141 0.12 4.76 -6.03
CA HIS A 141 -0.14 4.65 -4.59
C HIS A 141 -0.08 6.04 -3.93
N ALA A 142 -0.59 6.18 -2.70
CA ALA A 142 -0.78 7.45 -1.99
C ALA A 142 0.36 8.48 -2.19
N ASN A 143 1.59 8.10 -1.85
CA ASN A 143 2.76 9.00 -1.96
C ASN A 143 3.07 9.43 -3.39
N ASP A 144 2.74 8.57 -4.38
CA ASP A 144 2.92 8.90 -5.80
C ASP A 144 1.87 9.90 -6.30
N ILE A 145 0.67 9.88 -5.70
CA ILE A 145 -0.51 10.59 -6.16
C ILE A 145 -0.63 11.96 -5.47
N PHE A 146 -0.47 11.98 -4.14
CA PHE A 146 -0.77 13.17 -3.32
C PHE A 146 0.43 14.06 -3.05
N VAL A 147 1.68 13.50 -3.06
CA VAL A 147 2.88 14.30 -2.81
C VAL A 147 3.38 14.92 -4.10
N GLU A 148 3.31 16.23 -4.19
CA GLU A 148 3.86 16.96 -5.33
C GLU A 148 5.38 16.95 -5.30
N ARG A 149 5.98 16.67 -6.46
CA ARG A 149 7.43 16.63 -6.65
C ARG A 149 7.81 17.54 -7.81
N PRO A 150 7.81 18.86 -7.59
CA PRO A 150 8.01 19.86 -8.65
C PRO A 150 9.37 19.76 -9.33
N ASP A 151 10.34 19.17 -8.65
CA ASP A 151 11.70 18.95 -9.13
C ASP A 151 11.83 17.75 -10.10
N GLN A 152 10.77 17.00 -10.36
CA GLN A 152 10.76 15.86 -11.29
C GLN A 152 10.50 16.33 -12.72
N ARG A 153 11.49 16.14 -13.63
CA ARG A 153 11.33 16.47 -15.06
C ARG A 153 10.31 15.63 -15.80
N LEU A 154 10.11 14.37 -15.37
CA LEU A 154 9.04 13.53 -15.85
C LEU A 154 7.89 13.58 -14.83
N PRO A 155 6.95 14.52 -14.97
CA PRO A 155 5.87 14.70 -14.01
C PRO A 155 4.86 13.55 -14.11
N LEU A 156 4.09 13.35 -13.04
CA LEU A 156 3.01 12.34 -12.98
C LEU A 156 2.03 12.50 -14.16
N LYS A 157 1.72 13.74 -14.54
CA LYS A 157 0.88 14.05 -15.72
C LYS A 157 1.38 13.34 -16.98
N GLN A 158 2.68 13.38 -17.26
CA GLN A 158 3.25 12.75 -18.46
C GLN A 158 3.21 11.22 -18.39
N LEU A 159 3.50 10.66 -17.19
CA LEU A 159 3.37 9.21 -16.98
C LEU A 159 1.94 8.73 -17.23
N ILE A 160 0.94 9.47 -16.69
CA ILE A 160 -0.48 9.15 -16.90
C ILE A 160 -0.85 9.30 -18.38
N LYS A 161 -0.45 10.41 -19.02
CA LYS A 161 -0.76 10.67 -20.43
C LYS A 161 -0.26 9.55 -21.35
N ASP A 162 0.94 9.04 -21.12
CA ASP A 162 1.59 8.07 -22.00
C ASP A 162 1.29 6.60 -21.61
N ALA A 163 0.74 6.33 -20.42
CA ALA A 163 0.28 5.00 -20.03
C ALA A 163 -0.96 4.56 -20.82
N GLU A 164 -1.16 3.28 -21.01
CA GLU A 164 -2.40 2.75 -21.58
C GLU A 164 -3.56 2.88 -20.60
N PHE A 165 -3.32 2.52 -19.33
CA PHE A 165 -4.20 2.81 -18.21
C PHE A 165 -3.41 3.02 -16.91
N VAL A 166 -4.09 3.59 -15.92
CA VAL A 166 -3.58 3.78 -14.56
C VAL A 166 -4.58 3.16 -13.59
N ALA A 167 -4.11 2.30 -12.71
CA ALA A 167 -4.88 1.81 -11.58
C ALA A 167 -4.58 2.64 -10.33
N THR A 168 -5.58 2.85 -9.48
CA THR A 168 -5.46 3.49 -8.18
C THR A 168 -6.19 2.64 -7.14
N GLU A 169 -5.82 2.80 -5.86
CA GLU A 169 -6.29 1.91 -4.79
C GLU A 169 -7.69 2.24 -4.26
N THR A 170 -8.25 3.42 -4.59
CA THR A 170 -9.51 3.93 -4.02
C THR A 170 -10.27 4.79 -5.04
N ASP A 171 -11.58 4.93 -4.87
CA ASP A 171 -12.36 5.91 -5.63
C ASP A 171 -11.88 7.33 -5.32
N PHE A 172 -11.54 7.63 -4.06
CA PHE A 172 -10.95 8.92 -3.66
C PHE A 172 -9.72 9.30 -4.51
N SER A 173 -8.78 8.37 -4.70
CA SER A 173 -7.59 8.63 -5.52
C SER A 173 -7.87 8.63 -7.02
N THR A 174 -8.86 7.85 -7.47
CA THR A 174 -9.35 7.86 -8.86
C THR A 174 -9.93 9.22 -9.20
N ASP A 175 -10.87 9.70 -8.39
CA ASP A 175 -11.56 10.99 -8.59
C ASP A 175 -10.57 12.16 -8.53
N TYR A 176 -9.62 12.10 -7.58
CA TYR A 176 -8.56 13.10 -7.47
C TYR A 176 -7.73 13.19 -8.76
N LEU A 177 -7.26 12.04 -9.29
CA LEU A 177 -6.46 12.03 -10.51
C LEU A 177 -7.28 12.38 -11.75
N GLN A 178 -8.52 11.93 -11.86
CA GLN A 178 -9.43 12.26 -12.96
C GLN A 178 -9.73 13.77 -12.99
N SER A 179 -9.96 14.38 -11.83
CA SER A 179 -10.18 15.83 -11.72
C SER A 179 -8.91 16.63 -12.04
N LYS A 180 -7.74 16.14 -11.61
CA LYS A 180 -6.44 16.78 -11.85
C LYS A 180 -5.97 16.65 -13.30
N PHE A 181 -6.35 15.56 -13.99
CA PHE A 181 -5.92 15.22 -15.35
C PHE A 181 -7.11 14.78 -16.22
N PRO A 182 -8.08 15.70 -16.47
CA PRO A 182 -9.33 15.37 -17.15
C PRO A 182 -9.12 14.78 -18.56
N GLU A 183 -8.05 15.16 -19.24
CA GLU A 183 -7.69 14.61 -20.56
C GLU A 183 -7.32 13.12 -20.54
N SER A 184 -7.10 12.55 -19.38
CA SER A 184 -6.73 11.15 -19.17
C SER A 184 -7.72 10.40 -18.28
N ALA A 185 -8.84 11.03 -17.91
CA ALA A 185 -9.80 10.51 -16.94
C ALA A 185 -10.35 9.11 -17.33
N ASN A 186 -10.59 8.90 -18.63
CA ASN A 186 -11.15 7.65 -19.16
C ASN A 186 -10.26 6.41 -19.03
N LYS A 187 -9.01 6.58 -18.64
CA LYS A 187 -8.05 5.47 -18.45
C LYS A 187 -7.50 5.36 -17.02
N ILE A 188 -8.09 6.10 -16.09
CA ILE A 188 -7.78 6.00 -14.67
C ILE A 188 -8.88 5.19 -14.01
N HIS A 189 -8.53 4.06 -13.40
CA HIS A 189 -9.47 3.08 -12.87
C HIS A 189 -9.14 2.73 -11.43
N ARG A 190 -10.16 2.47 -10.61
CA ARG A 190 -9.97 1.93 -9.28
C ARG A 190 -9.74 0.42 -9.32
N VAL A 191 -8.70 -0.02 -8.61
CA VAL A 191 -8.45 -1.43 -8.28
C VAL A 191 -7.99 -1.48 -6.82
N TYR A 192 -8.84 -1.97 -5.92
CA TYR A 192 -8.46 -2.11 -4.51
C TYR A 192 -7.30 -3.09 -4.31
N ASN A 193 -6.47 -2.84 -3.30
CA ASN A 193 -5.53 -3.84 -2.81
C ASN A 193 -6.29 -4.97 -2.11
N GLY A 194 -6.14 -6.19 -2.63
CA GLY A 194 -6.81 -7.36 -2.08
C GLY A 194 -6.11 -7.97 -0.86
N LEU A 195 -6.90 -8.67 -0.06
CA LEU A 195 -6.44 -9.45 1.08
C LEU A 195 -6.82 -10.93 0.91
N ASN A 196 -5.87 -11.84 1.19
CA ASN A 196 -6.21 -13.24 1.42
C ASN A 196 -6.87 -13.35 2.80
N LEU A 197 -8.11 -13.83 2.85
CA LEU A 197 -8.89 -13.90 4.09
C LEU A 197 -8.63 -15.18 4.90
N ASP A 198 -8.06 -16.23 4.30
CA ASP A 198 -7.92 -17.54 4.93
C ASP A 198 -7.16 -17.55 6.27
N PRO A 199 -6.12 -16.72 6.48
CA PRO A 199 -5.41 -16.69 7.75
C PRO A 199 -6.21 -16.05 8.89
N PHE A 200 -7.21 -15.21 8.59
CA PHE A 200 -7.91 -14.42 9.61
C PHE A 200 -9.03 -15.20 10.27
N ARG A 201 -9.17 -15.01 11.56
CA ARG A 201 -10.20 -15.63 12.39
C ARG A 201 -10.93 -14.59 13.22
N MET A 202 -12.18 -14.88 13.56
CA MET A 202 -12.99 -13.98 14.38
C MET A 202 -12.33 -13.69 15.72
N ALA A 203 -12.34 -12.42 16.09
CA ALA A 203 -11.85 -11.97 17.38
C ALA A 203 -12.68 -12.57 18.53
N ASN A 204 -11.97 -13.08 19.54
CA ASN A 204 -12.54 -13.63 20.76
C ASN A 204 -11.66 -13.20 21.94
N PRO A 205 -11.65 -11.91 22.29
CA PRO A 205 -10.84 -11.40 23.40
C PRO A 205 -11.29 -11.96 24.74
N ALA A 206 -10.38 -12.02 25.68
CA ALA A 206 -10.69 -12.37 27.06
C ALA A 206 -11.65 -11.34 27.70
N ALA A 207 -12.47 -11.79 28.64
CA ALA A 207 -13.32 -10.89 29.42
C ALA A 207 -12.46 -10.00 30.34
N GLY A 208 -12.86 -8.74 30.52
CA GLY A 208 -12.15 -7.82 31.43
C GLY A 208 -11.94 -6.45 30.79
N SER A 209 -10.69 -6.02 30.68
CA SER A 209 -10.31 -4.72 30.10
C SER A 209 -10.61 -4.66 28.59
N LEU A 210 -10.78 -3.44 28.10
CA LEU A 210 -10.90 -3.20 26.66
C LEU A 210 -9.52 -3.37 25.99
N GLU A 211 -9.39 -4.39 25.13
CA GLU A 211 -8.19 -4.67 24.38
C GLU A 211 -8.22 -3.90 23.04
N ILE A 212 -7.41 -2.85 22.96
CA ILE A 212 -7.25 -2.00 21.77
C ILE A 212 -5.98 -2.44 21.01
N ILE A 213 -6.09 -2.50 19.70
CA ILE A 213 -4.92 -2.68 18.83
C ILE A 213 -4.85 -1.62 17.74
N SER A 214 -3.64 -1.17 17.44
CA SER A 214 -3.33 -0.30 16.30
C SER A 214 -2.05 -0.78 15.63
N ILE A 215 -2.02 -0.79 14.29
CA ILE A 215 -0.94 -1.40 13.52
C ILE A 215 -0.45 -0.44 12.44
N GLY A 216 0.87 -0.23 12.37
CA GLY A 216 1.46 0.59 11.31
C GLY A 216 2.93 0.91 11.53
N ARG A 217 3.55 1.53 10.54
CA ARG A 217 4.88 2.12 10.73
C ARG A 217 4.81 3.25 11.75
N LEU A 218 5.74 3.33 12.68
CA LEU A 218 5.78 4.40 13.67
C LEU A 218 6.36 5.68 13.03
N ILE A 219 5.51 6.37 12.26
CA ILE A 219 5.79 7.62 11.55
C ILE A 219 4.66 8.62 11.80
N PRO A 220 4.90 9.96 11.68
CA PRO A 220 3.94 10.99 12.07
C PRO A 220 2.53 10.79 11.50
N LYS A 221 2.41 10.51 10.21
CA LYS A 221 1.09 10.35 9.57
C LYS A 221 0.22 9.21 10.11
N LYS A 222 0.75 8.32 10.95
CA LYS A 222 -0.03 7.26 11.60
C LYS A 222 -0.76 7.71 12.87
N GLY A 223 -0.44 8.89 13.39
CA GLY A 223 -1.17 9.53 14.47
C GLY A 223 -1.15 8.76 15.80
N PHE A 224 -0.17 7.90 16.07
CA PHE A 224 -0.13 7.09 17.31
C PHE A 224 -0.05 7.95 18.57
N GLU A 225 0.47 9.17 18.47
CA GLU A 225 0.44 10.13 19.57
C GLU A 225 -1.01 10.48 19.99
N LEU A 226 -1.92 10.64 19.00
CA LEU A 226 -3.34 10.91 19.28
C LEU A 226 -3.98 9.72 20.02
N LEU A 227 -3.63 8.48 19.64
CA LEU A 227 -4.13 7.30 20.33
C LEU A 227 -3.64 7.22 21.78
N VAL A 228 -2.35 7.50 22.02
CA VAL A 228 -1.80 7.53 23.40
C VAL A 228 -2.51 8.58 24.24
N ASN A 229 -2.73 9.79 23.71
CA ASN A 229 -3.45 10.85 24.40
C ASN A 229 -4.94 10.50 24.63
N ALA A 230 -5.63 9.89 23.67
CA ALA A 230 -7.00 9.40 23.81
C ALA A 230 -7.11 8.32 24.91
N CYS A 231 -6.17 7.39 24.99
CA CYS A 231 -6.09 6.40 26.07
C CYS A 231 -5.92 7.08 27.44
N ASN A 232 -5.07 8.12 27.53
CA ASN A 232 -4.89 8.90 28.76
C ASN A 232 -6.21 9.56 29.22
N VAL A 233 -6.95 10.17 28.29
CA VAL A 233 -8.27 10.78 28.59
C VAL A 233 -9.25 9.72 29.10
N LEU A 234 -9.33 8.55 28.46
CA LEU A 234 -10.24 7.49 28.84
C LEU A 234 -9.90 6.90 30.22
N MET A 235 -8.62 6.69 30.49
CA MET A 235 -8.17 6.17 31.79
C MET A 235 -8.40 7.16 32.92
N SER A 236 -8.24 8.46 32.67
CA SER A 236 -8.58 9.50 33.66
C SER A 236 -10.07 9.52 33.99
N ARG A 237 -10.93 9.01 33.11
CA ARG A 237 -12.38 8.82 33.30
C ARG A 237 -12.73 7.46 33.92
N GLY A 238 -11.72 6.63 34.25
CA GLY A 238 -11.91 5.35 34.95
C GLY A 238 -12.07 4.14 34.04
N LEU A 239 -11.96 4.28 32.69
CA LEU A 239 -12.02 3.15 31.77
C LEU A 239 -10.80 2.24 31.92
N GLN A 240 -11.03 0.95 32.14
CA GLN A 240 -9.97 -0.06 32.14
C GLN A 240 -9.69 -0.51 30.70
N LEU A 241 -8.48 -0.24 30.21
CA LEU A 241 -8.08 -0.60 28.87
C LEU A 241 -6.62 -1.08 28.82
N HIS A 242 -6.32 -1.86 27.78
CA HIS A 242 -4.96 -2.18 27.37
C HIS A 242 -4.83 -1.88 25.86
N CYS A 243 -3.75 -1.20 25.46
CA CYS A 243 -3.55 -0.78 24.08
C CYS A 243 -2.21 -1.32 23.53
N ARG A 244 -2.26 -2.09 22.45
CA ARG A 244 -1.07 -2.58 21.73
C ARG A 244 -0.88 -1.78 20.45
N ILE A 245 0.29 -1.13 20.32
CA ILE A 245 0.74 -0.45 19.12
C ILE A 245 1.81 -1.30 18.46
N VAL A 246 1.48 -1.87 17.29
CA VAL A 246 2.31 -2.82 16.56
C VAL A 246 3.03 -2.12 15.42
N GLY A 247 4.36 -2.19 15.41
CA GLY A 247 5.16 -1.65 14.32
C GLY A 247 6.52 -1.13 14.75
N SER A 248 7.24 -0.53 13.82
CA SER A 248 8.53 0.10 14.04
C SER A 248 8.67 1.38 13.22
N GLY A 249 9.53 2.28 13.65
CA GLY A 249 9.78 3.53 12.93
C GLY A 249 10.42 4.60 13.83
N PRO A 250 10.72 5.78 13.28
CA PRO A 250 11.39 6.87 13.99
C PRO A 250 10.60 7.38 15.20
N GLU A 251 9.25 7.27 15.19
CA GLU A 251 8.41 7.70 16.31
C GLU A 251 8.44 6.76 17.52
N HIS A 252 9.20 5.64 17.48
CA HIS A 252 9.28 4.71 18.62
C HIS A 252 9.77 5.38 19.89
N VAL A 253 10.85 6.17 19.83
CA VAL A 253 11.42 6.87 21.01
C VAL A 253 10.49 7.98 21.49
N PRO A 254 9.98 8.89 20.64
CA PRO A 254 8.99 9.89 21.06
C PRO A 254 7.75 9.28 21.72
N LEU A 255 7.17 8.21 21.16
CA LEU A 255 6.00 7.54 21.72
C LEU A 255 6.31 6.90 23.08
N ARG A 256 7.46 6.25 23.25
CA ARG A 256 7.89 5.70 24.54
C ARG A 256 7.99 6.78 25.60
N GLN A 257 8.64 7.90 25.28
CA GLN A 257 8.76 9.04 26.20
C GLN A 257 7.40 9.64 26.57
N LEU A 258 6.46 9.70 25.62
CA LEU A 258 5.09 10.18 25.89
C LEU A 258 4.37 9.22 26.85
N ILE A 259 4.41 7.91 26.58
CA ILE A 259 3.80 6.87 27.43
C ILE A 259 4.35 6.93 28.86
N ASP A 260 5.67 7.06 29.01
CA ASP A 260 6.34 7.11 30.31
C ASP A 260 5.97 8.40 31.07
N ARG A 261 5.96 9.56 30.39
CA ARG A 261 5.58 10.86 30.97
C ARG A 261 4.13 10.87 31.46
N LEU A 262 3.22 10.17 30.78
CA LEU A 262 1.82 10.04 31.16
C LEU A 262 1.58 8.92 32.22
N GLY A 263 2.59 8.14 32.57
CA GLY A 263 2.47 7.01 33.50
C GLY A 263 1.71 5.80 32.92
N LEU A 264 1.61 5.68 31.58
CA LEU A 264 0.79 4.68 30.89
C LEU A 264 1.52 3.38 30.55
N GLY A 265 2.76 3.20 30.99
CA GLY A 265 3.61 2.06 30.59
C GLY A 265 3.09 0.66 30.96
N LYS A 266 2.12 0.56 31.89
CA LYS A 266 1.44 -0.70 32.23
C LYS A 266 0.23 -1.00 31.33
N PHE A 267 -0.24 -0.02 30.57
CA PHE A 267 -1.49 -0.08 29.82
C PHE A 267 -1.28 0.06 28.31
N ILE A 268 -0.18 0.70 27.90
CA ILE A 268 0.16 0.88 26.48
C ILE A 268 1.49 0.19 26.19
N GLU A 269 1.44 -0.76 25.26
CA GLU A 269 2.59 -1.54 24.82
C GLU A 269 3.00 -1.16 23.39
N LEU A 270 4.28 -0.81 23.18
CA LEU A 270 4.92 -0.76 21.85
C LEU A 270 5.54 -2.13 21.58
N THR A 271 4.83 -2.99 20.84
CA THR A 271 5.20 -4.41 20.68
C THR A 271 6.35 -4.65 19.70
N GLY A 272 6.78 -3.62 18.97
CA GLY A 272 7.67 -3.79 17.83
C GLY A 272 6.99 -4.38 16.59
N PRO A 273 7.75 -4.62 15.50
CA PRO A 273 7.21 -5.20 14.28
C PRO A 273 6.89 -6.69 14.49
N LYS A 274 5.77 -7.14 13.91
CA LYS A 274 5.26 -8.51 14.00
C LYS A 274 5.13 -9.14 12.62
N ALA A 275 5.31 -10.46 12.56
CA ALA A 275 5.01 -11.24 11.37
C ALA A 275 3.49 -11.45 11.22
N GLN A 276 3.02 -11.75 10.01
CA GLN A 276 1.58 -11.89 9.73
C GLN A 276 0.84 -12.87 10.68
N PRO A 277 1.37 -14.06 11.02
CA PRO A 277 0.69 -14.94 11.98
C PRO A 277 0.52 -14.30 13.36
N GLU A 278 1.54 -13.59 13.86
CA GLU A 278 1.46 -12.89 15.13
C GLU A 278 0.43 -11.74 15.09
N ILE A 279 0.34 -11.03 13.94
CA ILE A 279 -0.69 -9.99 13.73
C ILE A 279 -2.09 -10.61 13.80
N VAL A 280 -2.32 -11.75 13.13
CA VAL A 280 -3.60 -12.47 13.19
C VAL A 280 -3.95 -12.86 14.63
N ASP A 281 -2.98 -13.34 15.39
CA ASP A 281 -3.18 -13.70 16.80
C ASP A 281 -3.52 -12.48 17.66
N LEU A 282 -2.84 -11.36 17.47
CA LEU A 282 -3.09 -10.11 18.20
C LEU A 282 -4.46 -9.53 17.85
N LEU A 283 -4.85 -9.53 16.56
CA LEU A 283 -6.18 -9.09 16.14
C LEU A 283 -7.27 -9.96 16.77
N ALA A 284 -7.07 -11.29 16.79
CA ALA A 284 -8.03 -12.21 17.40
C ALA A 284 -8.21 -12.04 18.91
N GLN A 285 -7.23 -11.45 19.61
CA GLN A 285 -7.25 -11.15 21.05
C GLN A 285 -7.76 -9.74 21.38
N SER A 286 -8.14 -8.96 20.37
CA SER A 286 -8.53 -7.55 20.56
C SER A 286 -10.04 -7.36 20.51
N ASN A 287 -10.54 -6.28 21.13
CA ASN A 287 -11.94 -5.85 21.09
C ASN A 287 -12.19 -4.78 20.03
N LEU A 288 -11.16 -3.97 19.71
CA LEU A 288 -11.29 -2.77 18.92
C LEU A 288 -10.00 -2.48 18.17
N PHE A 289 -10.13 -2.16 16.88
CA PHE A 289 -9.04 -1.64 16.09
C PHE A 289 -9.14 -0.11 15.98
N VAL A 290 -8.04 0.61 16.24
CA VAL A 290 -8.00 2.08 16.16
C VAL A 290 -6.96 2.50 15.12
N PHE A 291 -7.35 3.39 14.20
CA PHE A 291 -6.47 3.91 13.15
C PHE A 291 -6.55 5.45 13.08
N PRO A 292 -5.79 6.16 13.91
CA PRO A 292 -5.89 7.61 14.09
C PRO A 292 -5.00 8.39 13.11
N ALA A 293 -4.95 7.96 11.83
CA ALA A 293 -4.06 8.54 10.83
C ALA A 293 -4.32 10.04 10.63
N VAL A 294 -3.26 10.75 10.25
CA VAL A 294 -3.28 12.19 9.93
C VAL A 294 -2.58 12.43 8.60
N GLU A 295 -2.85 13.57 7.98
CA GLU A 295 -2.01 14.09 6.91
C GLU A 295 -0.72 14.66 7.51
N ASP A 296 0.43 14.31 6.98
CA ASP A 296 1.69 14.90 7.44
C ASP A 296 1.98 16.24 6.76
N GLY A 297 3.01 16.95 7.27
CA GLY A 297 3.39 18.26 6.76
C GLY A 297 3.82 18.30 5.28
N SER A 298 3.98 17.14 4.62
CA SER A 298 4.29 17.02 3.19
C SER A 298 3.04 16.78 2.33
N GLY A 299 1.85 16.64 2.94
CA GLY A 299 0.63 16.22 2.26
C GLY A 299 0.52 14.71 2.06
N ASP A 300 1.48 13.92 2.59
CA ASP A 300 1.40 12.45 2.53
C ASP A 300 0.35 11.96 3.54
N ARG A 301 -0.53 11.10 3.06
CA ARG A 301 -1.63 10.51 3.83
C ARG A 301 -1.81 9.05 3.49
N ASP A 302 -2.50 8.32 4.35
CA ASP A 302 -2.91 6.97 4.01
C ASP A 302 -4.11 7.02 3.06
N ASN A 303 -4.07 6.17 2.04
CA ASN A 303 -5.14 6.07 1.03
C ASN A 303 -6.01 4.83 1.27
N LEU A 304 -5.41 3.64 1.20
CA LEU A 304 -6.07 2.37 1.50
C LEU A 304 -5.26 1.60 2.55
N PRO A 305 -5.45 1.86 3.86
CA PRO A 305 -4.70 1.17 4.91
C PRO A 305 -5.16 -0.29 5.03
N THR A 306 -4.39 -1.21 4.45
CA THR A 306 -4.72 -2.65 4.46
C THR A 306 -4.86 -3.24 5.86
N VAL A 307 -4.25 -2.63 6.87
CA VAL A 307 -4.39 -3.05 8.29
C VAL A 307 -5.82 -2.87 8.82
N ILE A 308 -6.60 -1.91 8.30
CA ILE A 308 -8.04 -1.80 8.60
C ILE A 308 -8.78 -3.01 8.01
N ILE A 309 -8.46 -3.38 6.77
CA ILE A 309 -9.05 -4.54 6.10
C ILE A 309 -8.70 -5.83 6.87
N GLU A 310 -7.48 -5.94 7.37
CA GLU A 310 -7.02 -7.07 8.20
C GLU A 310 -7.78 -7.15 9.54
N ALA A 311 -8.00 -6.02 10.20
CA ALA A 311 -8.80 -5.94 11.42
C ALA A 311 -10.25 -6.34 11.18
N MET A 312 -10.87 -5.82 10.13
CA MET A 312 -12.25 -6.19 9.74
C MET A 312 -12.36 -7.65 9.30
N ALA A 313 -11.32 -8.23 8.67
CA ALA A 313 -11.26 -9.66 8.36
C ALA A 313 -11.28 -10.52 9.62
N SER A 314 -10.80 -9.97 10.75
CA SER A 314 -10.88 -10.60 12.08
C SER A 314 -12.18 -10.25 12.83
N GLY A 315 -13.13 -9.57 12.19
CA GLY A 315 -14.41 -9.19 12.80
C GLY A 315 -14.28 -8.10 13.88
N LEU A 316 -13.21 -7.29 13.83
CA LEU A 316 -13.06 -6.16 14.74
C LEU A 316 -13.84 -4.94 14.23
N PRO A 317 -14.57 -4.24 15.12
CA PRO A 317 -15.03 -2.89 14.83
C PRO A 317 -13.85 -1.94 14.74
N VAL A 318 -14.00 -0.85 13.97
CA VAL A 318 -12.93 0.10 13.69
C VAL A 318 -13.31 1.48 14.17
N VAL A 319 -12.37 2.18 14.85
CA VAL A 319 -12.41 3.63 15.01
C VAL A 319 -11.28 4.21 14.18
N ALA A 320 -11.59 5.09 13.24
CA ALA A 320 -10.59 5.68 12.35
C ALA A 320 -10.87 7.17 12.08
N THR A 321 -9.85 7.89 11.68
CA THR A 321 -9.99 9.26 11.16
C THR A 321 -10.50 9.24 9.72
N GLY A 322 -11.31 10.23 9.34
CA GLY A 322 -11.89 10.37 8.01
C GLY A 322 -10.91 10.92 6.99
N LEU A 323 -9.89 10.15 6.60
CA LEU A 323 -8.81 10.60 5.73
C LEU A 323 -8.70 9.73 4.46
N GLY A 324 -8.51 10.36 3.30
CA GLY A 324 -8.29 9.63 2.04
C GLY A 324 -9.42 8.65 1.72
N GLY A 325 -9.05 7.43 1.31
CA GLY A 325 -10.00 6.36 0.98
C GLY A 325 -10.50 5.54 2.20
N ILE A 326 -10.23 5.97 3.45
CA ILE A 326 -10.69 5.25 4.65
C ILE A 326 -12.21 5.12 4.67
N GLY A 327 -12.94 6.15 4.20
CA GLY A 327 -14.40 6.12 4.09
C GLY A 327 -14.97 5.05 3.15
N GLU A 328 -14.14 4.48 2.26
CA GLU A 328 -14.54 3.36 1.38
C GLU A 328 -14.48 2.01 2.09
N ILE A 329 -13.72 1.94 3.19
CA ILE A 329 -13.58 0.75 4.04
C ILE A 329 -14.50 0.86 5.26
N VAL A 330 -14.46 2.00 5.95
CA VAL A 330 -15.20 2.25 7.19
C VAL A 330 -16.40 3.16 6.91
N THR A 331 -17.59 2.61 7.04
CA THR A 331 -18.84 3.37 6.99
C THR A 331 -19.25 3.73 8.42
N HIS A 332 -19.31 5.05 8.70
CA HIS A 332 -19.65 5.56 10.04
C HIS A 332 -20.98 5.00 10.54
N GLN A 333 -21.00 4.50 11.79
CA GLN A 333 -22.16 3.88 12.46
C GLN A 333 -22.71 2.60 11.78
N ALA A 334 -21.98 2.04 10.82
CA ALA A 334 -22.37 0.77 10.19
C ALA A 334 -21.38 -0.35 10.48
N ASN A 335 -20.08 -0.12 10.28
CA ASN A 335 -19.03 -1.10 10.55
C ASN A 335 -17.87 -0.51 11.37
N GLY A 336 -18.03 0.73 11.84
CA GLY A 336 -17.05 1.44 12.65
C GLY A 336 -17.49 2.88 12.92
N LEU A 337 -16.60 3.66 13.53
CA LEU A 337 -16.79 5.08 13.77
C LEU A 337 -15.69 5.88 13.08
N ILE A 338 -16.09 6.92 12.35
CA ILE A 338 -15.19 7.90 11.76
C ILE A 338 -15.18 9.15 12.65
N VAL A 339 -13.98 9.62 12.98
CA VAL A 339 -13.76 10.84 13.76
C VAL A 339 -12.96 11.87 12.96
N PRO A 340 -13.02 13.16 13.32
CA PRO A 340 -12.17 14.19 12.70
C PRO A 340 -10.68 13.89 12.93
N GLU A 341 -9.87 14.28 11.94
CA GLU A 341 -8.41 14.20 12.01
C GLU A 341 -7.87 15.11 13.11
N GLY A 342 -6.90 14.62 13.88
CA GLY A 342 -6.24 15.40 14.94
C GLY A 342 -7.06 15.61 16.23
N ASP A 343 -8.32 15.18 16.26
CA ASP A 343 -9.23 15.40 17.40
C ASP A 343 -9.13 14.25 18.42
N VAL A 344 -8.33 14.48 19.47
CA VAL A 344 -8.11 13.52 20.57
C VAL A 344 -9.40 13.25 21.35
N ASP A 345 -10.23 14.28 21.59
CA ASP A 345 -11.44 14.14 22.38
C ASP A 345 -12.52 13.36 21.61
N ALA A 346 -12.69 13.62 20.31
CA ALA A 346 -13.57 12.83 19.46
C ALA A 346 -13.10 11.37 19.36
N LEU A 347 -11.78 11.14 19.26
CA LEU A 347 -11.21 9.80 19.24
C LEU A 347 -11.48 9.07 20.57
N ALA A 348 -11.24 9.72 21.72
CA ALA A 348 -11.54 9.18 23.05
C ALA A 348 -13.03 8.89 23.20
N ALA A 349 -13.91 9.83 22.80
CA ALA A 349 -15.36 9.63 22.88
C ALA A 349 -15.83 8.43 22.05
N ALA A 350 -15.32 8.24 20.82
CA ALA A 350 -15.66 7.12 19.97
C ALA A 350 -15.18 5.77 20.54
N ILE A 351 -13.97 5.72 21.10
CA ILE A 351 -13.45 4.52 21.77
C ILE A 351 -14.28 4.23 23.02
N GLY A 352 -14.54 5.23 23.87
CA GLY A 352 -15.35 5.10 25.08
C GLY A 352 -16.78 4.61 24.77
N PHE A 353 -17.42 5.19 23.76
CA PHE A 353 -18.73 4.75 23.32
C PHE A 353 -18.74 3.27 22.94
N LEU A 354 -17.79 2.81 22.14
CA LEU A 354 -17.70 1.40 21.79
C LEU A 354 -17.27 0.51 22.97
N ALA A 355 -16.54 1.02 23.96
CA ALA A 355 -16.22 0.29 25.18
C ALA A 355 -17.47 -0.12 25.97
N GLU A 356 -18.46 0.78 26.02
CA GLU A 356 -19.72 0.58 26.76
C GLU A 356 -20.76 -0.27 25.99
N HIS A 357 -20.60 -0.43 24.66
CA HIS A 357 -21.61 -1.06 23.80
C HIS A 357 -21.09 -2.35 23.14
N ALA A 358 -20.99 -3.44 23.91
CA ALA A 358 -20.45 -4.72 23.45
C ALA A 358 -21.20 -5.31 22.23
N GLU A 359 -22.53 -5.25 22.23
CA GLU A 359 -23.35 -5.77 21.12
C GLU A 359 -23.14 -4.94 19.85
N LEU A 360 -22.94 -3.63 19.99
CA LEU A 360 -22.64 -2.77 18.85
C LEU A 360 -21.24 -3.09 18.28
N ARG A 361 -20.23 -3.32 19.13
CA ARG A 361 -18.91 -3.80 18.67
C ARG A 361 -19.04 -5.05 17.83
N LYS A 362 -19.82 -6.03 18.29
CA LYS A 362 -20.06 -7.29 17.59
C LYS A 362 -20.75 -7.07 16.24
N SER A 363 -21.80 -6.25 16.22
CA SER A 363 -22.52 -5.90 14.99
C SER A 363 -21.63 -5.22 13.98
N TYR A 364 -20.85 -4.20 14.40
CA TYR A 364 -19.94 -3.49 13.52
C TYR A 364 -18.83 -4.41 12.98
N GLY A 365 -18.31 -5.30 13.82
CA GLY A 365 -17.31 -6.28 13.38
C GLY A 365 -17.86 -7.23 12.32
N GLN A 366 -19.10 -7.75 12.48
CA GLN A 366 -19.77 -8.59 11.48
C GLN A 366 -20.01 -7.86 10.17
N ASN A 367 -20.48 -6.61 10.23
CA ASN A 367 -20.68 -5.78 9.05
C ASN A 367 -19.35 -5.46 8.34
N GLY A 368 -18.28 -5.19 9.11
CA GLY A 368 -16.93 -4.99 8.57
C GLY A 368 -16.42 -6.21 7.81
N LEU A 369 -16.58 -7.40 8.40
CA LEU A 369 -16.21 -8.66 7.74
C LEU A 369 -17.01 -8.89 6.43
N ALA A 370 -18.29 -8.52 6.39
CA ALA A 370 -19.10 -8.62 5.18
C ALA A 370 -18.56 -7.71 4.08
N VAL A 371 -18.23 -6.45 4.40
CA VAL A 371 -17.61 -5.50 3.46
C VAL A 371 -16.27 -6.03 2.91
N VAL A 372 -15.43 -6.61 3.78
CA VAL A 372 -14.14 -7.17 3.36
C VAL A 372 -14.33 -8.35 2.42
N LYS A 373 -15.28 -9.24 2.72
CA LYS A 373 -15.60 -10.40 1.86
C LYS A 373 -16.12 -9.97 0.48
N GLU A 374 -16.87 -8.89 0.41
CA GLU A 374 -17.45 -8.39 -0.82
C GLU A 374 -16.42 -7.64 -1.69
N LYS A 375 -15.67 -6.68 -1.09
CA LYS A 375 -14.89 -5.71 -1.85
C LYS A 375 -13.40 -5.99 -1.90
N PHE A 376 -12.83 -6.63 -0.85
CA PHE A 376 -11.38 -6.65 -0.63
C PHE A 376 -10.75 -8.05 -0.69
N ARG A 377 -11.46 -9.05 -1.19
CA ARG A 377 -10.83 -10.36 -1.45
C ARG A 377 -9.82 -10.23 -2.58
N VAL A 378 -8.64 -10.80 -2.40
CA VAL A 378 -7.56 -10.73 -3.41
C VAL A 378 -7.99 -11.33 -4.74
N GLU A 379 -8.82 -12.38 -4.72
CA GLU A 379 -9.36 -13.01 -5.92
C GLU A 379 -10.19 -12.04 -6.77
N THR A 380 -11.06 -11.28 -6.12
CA THR A 380 -11.96 -10.31 -6.76
C THR A 380 -11.17 -9.11 -7.31
N THR A 381 -10.24 -8.57 -6.51
CA THR A 381 -9.47 -7.40 -6.91
C THR A 381 -8.52 -7.69 -8.06
N VAL A 382 -7.86 -8.86 -8.04
CA VAL A 382 -6.98 -9.30 -9.12
C VAL A 382 -7.78 -9.65 -10.38
N ALA A 383 -8.98 -10.24 -10.26
CA ALA A 383 -9.85 -10.46 -11.41
C ALA A 383 -10.22 -9.14 -12.10
N GLY A 384 -10.49 -8.07 -11.32
CA GLY A 384 -10.72 -6.72 -11.85
C GLY A 384 -9.52 -6.17 -12.61
N LEU A 385 -8.31 -6.37 -12.09
CA LEU A 385 -7.07 -5.96 -12.75
C LEU A 385 -6.82 -6.75 -14.06
N ILE A 386 -7.10 -8.05 -14.07
CA ILE A 386 -7.02 -8.89 -15.29
C ILE A 386 -7.98 -8.39 -16.37
N LEU A 387 -9.19 -7.93 -15.98
CA LEU A 387 -10.12 -7.34 -16.96
C LEU A 387 -9.54 -6.08 -17.62
N LEU A 388 -8.85 -5.22 -16.85
CA LEU A 388 -8.14 -4.07 -17.41
C LEU A 388 -7.01 -4.49 -18.34
N PHE A 389 -6.24 -5.53 -17.99
CA PHE A 389 -5.20 -6.07 -18.91
C PHE A 389 -5.81 -6.57 -20.21
N ARG A 390 -6.96 -7.26 -20.16
CA ARG A 390 -7.68 -7.70 -21.35
C ARG A 390 -8.17 -6.53 -22.19
N GLN A 391 -8.76 -5.53 -21.56
CA GLN A 391 -9.29 -4.35 -22.23
C GLN A 391 -8.20 -3.55 -22.96
N TYR A 392 -7.06 -3.32 -22.32
CA TYR A 392 -6.04 -2.40 -22.83
C TYR A 392 -4.89 -3.12 -23.57
N PHE A 393 -4.64 -4.37 -23.25
CA PHE A 393 -3.55 -5.15 -23.83
C PHE A 393 -4.01 -6.36 -24.64
N GLY A 394 -5.30 -6.70 -24.59
CA GLY A 394 -5.86 -7.81 -25.37
C GLY A 394 -5.40 -9.20 -24.89
N GLU A 395 -5.21 -9.37 -23.56
CA GLU A 395 -4.87 -10.66 -22.95
C GLU A 395 -6.09 -11.47 -22.51
#